data_0cf3ad22e0aaa603ab0b6ca4e177de2d
#
_entry.id   0cf3ad22e0aaa603ab0b6ca4e177de2d
#
_cell.length_a   1.000
_cell.length_b   1.000
_cell.length_c   1.000
_cell.angle_alpha   90.00
_cell.angle_beta   90.00
_cell.angle_gamma   90.00
#
_symmetry.space_group_name_H-M   'P 1'
#
loop_
_entity.id
_entity.type
_entity.pdbx_description
1 polymer ?
#
loop_
_entity_poly.entity_id
_entity_poly.type
_entity_poly.pdbx_seq_one_letter_code
_entity_poly.pdbx_strand_id
1 'polypeptide(L)'
;RDHRPRMLWQQPGLVMDAMGDIREKVIADIGAGEGFFAERLAPIADRVIAVEIDEKYISYLDTLRRFGLQKEFRPRLEPRLATADDPHLEKSEVDIILIVNTFMLIENKVEYLKKLYPALRSDGRIVIVDGKRKDTTIGSPKKDRLALGSLEDMLRGAGFRVTSADDATLAYQYIVVAEKE
;
A
#
# COMPACT_ATOMS: atom_id res chain seq x y z
N ARG A 1 -3.63 -24.67 0.40
CA ARG A 1 -3.27 -23.30 -0.01
C ARG A 1 -3.46 -23.18 -1.53
N ASP A 2 -4.05 -22.09 -1.98
CA ASP A 2 -4.14 -21.83 -3.41
C ASP A 2 -2.75 -21.42 -3.92
N HIS A 3 -2.24 -22.16 -4.89
CA HIS A 3 -0.91 -21.95 -5.47
C HIS A 3 -0.95 -21.08 -6.73
N ARG A 4 -2.08 -20.44 -7.03
CA ARG A 4 -2.16 -19.56 -8.18
C ARG A 4 -1.18 -18.39 -8.05
N PRO A 5 -0.51 -18.00 -9.13
CA PRO A 5 0.37 -16.83 -9.11
C PRO A 5 -0.35 -15.59 -8.60
N ARG A 6 0.35 -14.77 -7.80
CA ARG A 6 -0.19 -13.53 -7.21
C ARG A 6 -0.82 -12.61 -8.25
N MET A 7 -0.28 -12.56 -9.45
CA MET A 7 -0.83 -11.79 -10.57
C MET A 7 -2.32 -12.07 -10.83
N LEU A 8 -2.73 -13.34 -10.71
CA LEU A 8 -4.09 -13.75 -11.06
C LEU A 8 -5.12 -13.36 -10.01
N TRP A 9 -4.77 -13.44 -8.71
CA TRP A 9 -5.73 -13.12 -7.66
C TRP A 9 -5.61 -11.70 -7.12
N GLN A 10 -4.41 -11.11 -7.14
CA GLN A 10 -4.16 -9.73 -6.70
C GLN A 10 -4.65 -8.72 -7.74
N GLN A 11 -4.53 -9.05 -9.02
CA GLN A 11 -4.91 -8.20 -10.15
C GLN A 11 -4.37 -6.77 -10.00
N PRO A 12 -3.04 -6.58 -10.11
CA PRO A 12 -2.40 -5.29 -9.80
C PRO A 12 -2.94 -4.12 -10.61
N GLY A 13 -3.38 -4.35 -11.85
CA GLY A 13 -4.02 -3.32 -12.67
C GLY A 13 -5.26 -2.72 -12.03
N LEU A 14 -6.12 -3.56 -11.42
CA LEU A 14 -7.33 -3.08 -10.74
C LEU A 14 -7.01 -2.30 -9.46
N VAL A 15 -5.97 -2.70 -8.74
CA VAL A 15 -5.49 -1.94 -7.57
C VAL A 15 -4.93 -0.60 -8.02
N MET A 16 -4.14 -0.58 -9.09
CA MET A 16 -3.59 0.67 -9.65
C MET A 16 -4.69 1.59 -10.18
N ASP A 17 -5.74 1.06 -10.79
CA ASP A 17 -6.90 1.85 -11.21
C ASP A 17 -7.56 2.57 -10.02
N ALA A 18 -7.65 1.91 -8.86
CA ALA A 18 -8.19 2.51 -7.64
C ALA A 18 -7.32 3.67 -7.11
N MET A 19 -6.03 3.68 -7.44
CA MET A 19 -5.12 4.77 -7.09
C MET A 19 -5.38 6.05 -7.90
N GLY A 20 -6.10 5.95 -9.03
CA GLY A 20 -6.34 7.05 -9.96
C GLY A 20 -5.14 7.35 -10.85
N ASP A 21 -5.03 8.57 -11.34
CA ASP A 21 -3.89 8.98 -12.16
C ASP A 21 -2.63 9.13 -11.28
N ILE A 22 -1.64 8.27 -11.53
CA ILE A 22 -0.39 8.22 -10.77
C ILE A 22 0.77 8.91 -11.49
N ARG A 23 0.56 9.41 -12.69
CA ARG A 23 1.60 10.15 -13.43
C ARG A 23 1.98 11.41 -12.66
N GLU A 24 3.25 11.70 -12.59
CA GLU A 24 3.79 12.84 -11.84
C GLU A 24 3.48 12.84 -10.34
N LYS A 25 3.10 11.68 -9.78
CA LYS A 25 2.79 11.52 -8.36
C LYS A 25 3.93 10.86 -7.59
N VAL A 26 4.09 11.26 -6.34
CA VAL A 26 4.97 10.59 -5.38
C VAL A 26 4.12 9.61 -4.58
N ILE A 27 4.50 8.34 -4.61
CA ILE A 27 3.77 7.24 -3.97
C ILE A 27 4.62 6.65 -2.86
N ALA A 28 4.04 6.44 -1.68
CA ALA A 28 4.62 5.60 -0.64
C ALA A 28 3.94 4.22 -0.70
N ASP A 29 4.73 3.19 -0.92
CA ASP A 29 4.30 1.78 -0.86
C ASP A 29 4.71 1.22 0.50
N ILE A 30 3.76 1.13 1.43
CA ILE A 30 4.00 0.71 2.82
C ILE A 30 3.92 -0.81 2.91
N GLY A 31 5.00 -1.42 3.39
CA GLY A 31 5.12 -2.87 3.39
C GLY A 31 5.39 -3.39 1.97
N ALA A 32 6.29 -2.76 1.27
CA ALA A 32 6.55 -3.01 -0.15
C ALA A 32 7.04 -4.43 -0.45
N GLY A 33 7.59 -5.13 0.54
CA GLY A 33 8.09 -6.49 0.39
C GLY A 33 9.19 -6.58 -0.67
N GLU A 34 9.02 -7.51 -1.60
CA GLU A 34 9.95 -7.70 -2.71
C GLU A 34 9.71 -6.75 -3.90
N GLY A 35 8.77 -5.80 -3.76
CA GLY A 35 8.54 -4.77 -4.76
C GLY A 35 7.50 -5.12 -5.82
N PHE A 36 6.53 -5.99 -5.52
CA PHE A 36 5.49 -6.38 -6.47
C PHE A 36 4.75 -5.17 -7.08
N PHE A 37 4.35 -4.20 -6.27
CA PHE A 37 3.76 -2.95 -6.76
C PHE A 37 4.82 -1.93 -7.16
N ALA A 38 5.89 -1.78 -6.38
CA ALA A 38 6.95 -0.81 -6.65
C ALA A 38 7.52 -0.95 -8.07
N GLU A 39 7.75 -2.19 -8.53
CA GLU A 39 8.19 -2.50 -9.88
C GLU A 39 7.23 -2.00 -10.96
N ARG A 40 5.94 -2.08 -10.68
CA ARG A 40 4.88 -1.66 -11.62
C ARG A 40 4.61 -0.16 -11.59
N LEU A 41 4.82 0.46 -10.45
CA LEU A 41 4.56 1.88 -10.25
C LEU A 41 5.70 2.78 -10.74
N ALA A 42 6.94 2.37 -10.55
CA ALA A 42 8.12 3.18 -10.88
C ALA A 42 8.18 3.65 -12.35
N PRO A 43 7.78 2.85 -13.35
CA PRO A 43 7.78 3.31 -14.73
C PRO A 43 6.75 4.42 -15.02
N ILE A 44 5.75 4.62 -14.18
CA ILE A 44 4.62 5.53 -14.43
C ILE A 44 4.67 6.74 -13.49
N ALA A 45 4.88 6.51 -12.19
CA ALA A 45 4.91 7.56 -11.18
C ALA A 45 6.17 8.43 -11.30
N ASP A 46 6.14 9.60 -10.68
CA ASP A 46 7.34 10.44 -10.55
C ASP A 46 8.36 9.79 -9.61
N ARG A 47 7.89 9.27 -8.48
CA ARG A 47 8.74 8.63 -7.47
C ARG A 47 7.95 7.61 -6.66
N VAL A 48 8.58 6.52 -6.31
CA VAL A 48 8.03 5.49 -5.42
C VAL A 48 8.97 5.32 -4.23
N ILE A 49 8.45 5.61 -3.04
CA ILE A 49 9.14 5.35 -1.77
C ILE A 49 8.64 3.99 -1.28
N ALA A 50 9.48 2.98 -1.40
CA ALA A 50 9.17 1.62 -0.97
C ALA A 50 9.61 1.44 0.48
N VAL A 51 8.64 1.50 1.39
CA VAL A 51 8.87 1.48 2.84
C VAL A 51 8.79 0.06 3.35
N GLU A 52 9.82 -0.35 4.08
CA GLU A 52 9.88 -1.66 4.73
C GLU A 52 10.55 -1.59 6.11
N ILE A 53 10.24 -2.54 6.96
CA ILE A 53 10.79 -2.61 8.32
C ILE A 53 11.88 -3.68 8.44
N ASP A 54 12.04 -4.55 7.45
CA ASP A 54 13.02 -5.62 7.41
C ASP A 54 14.12 -5.26 6.40
N GLU A 55 15.37 -5.23 6.88
CA GLU A 55 16.54 -4.94 6.05
C GLU A 55 16.70 -5.94 4.89
N LYS A 56 16.21 -7.15 5.04
CA LYS A 56 16.18 -8.15 3.97
C LYS A 56 15.39 -7.65 2.77
N TYR A 57 14.21 -7.05 3.00
CA TYR A 57 13.39 -6.51 1.93
C TYR A 57 13.98 -5.21 1.36
N ILE A 58 14.63 -4.41 2.18
CA ILE A 58 15.39 -3.25 1.67
C ILE A 58 16.47 -3.69 0.68
N SER A 59 17.17 -4.79 0.97
CA SER A 59 18.15 -5.37 0.05
C SER A 59 17.52 -5.89 -1.24
N TYR A 60 16.35 -6.52 -1.15
CA TYR A 60 15.57 -6.95 -2.32
C TYR A 60 15.16 -5.75 -3.20
N LEU A 61 14.65 -4.71 -2.58
CA LEU A 61 14.21 -3.49 -3.28
C LEU A 61 15.39 -2.77 -3.96
N ASP A 62 16.55 -2.76 -3.33
CA ASP A 62 17.76 -2.21 -3.92
C ASP A 62 18.23 -3.04 -5.13
N THR A 63 18.14 -4.36 -5.03
CA THR A 63 18.42 -5.27 -6.15
C THR A 63 17.43 -5.07 -7.29
N LEU A 64 16.14 -4.93 -7.00
CA LEU A 64 15.12 -4.60 -7.98
C LEU A 64 15.43 -3.29 -8.70
N ARG A 65 15.80 -2.26 -7.95
CA ARG A 65 16.16 -0.94 -8.48
C ARG A 65 17.33 -1.04 -9.45
N ARG A 66 18.38 -1.77 -9.07
CA ARG A 66 19.63 -1.88 -9.86
C ARG A 66 19.50 -2.77 -11.09
N PHE A 67 18.78 -3.89 -10.97
CA PHE A 67 18.79 -4.96 -11.96
C PHE A 67 17.42 -5.28 -12.54
N GLY A 68 16.33 -5.01 -11.81
CA GLY A 68 14.97 -5.30 -12.26
C GLY A 68 14.33 -4.17 -13.06
N LEU A 69 14.65 -2.92 -12.74
CA LEU A 69 14.13 -1.76 -13.45
C LEU A 69 15.01 -1.37 -14.63
N GLN A 70 14.37 -0.89 -15.70
CA GLN A 70 15.08 -0.23 -16.77
C GLN A 70 15.86 0.98 -16.23
N LYS A 71 17.01 1.25 -16.80
CA LYS A 71 17.96 2.25 -16.30
C LYS A 71 17.32 3.63 -16.05
N GLU A 72 16.42 4.05 -16.93
CA GLU A 72 15.74 5.34 -16.85
C GLU A 72 14.79 5.47 -15.65
N PHE A 73 14.26 4.35 -15.13
CA PHE A 73 13.32 4.34 -14.00
C PHE A 73 13.99 4.11 -12.64
N ARG A 74 15.24 3.70 -12.61
CA ARG A 74 15.98 3.42 -11.37
C ARG A 74 15.98 4.57 -10.36
N PRO A 75 16.17 5.84 -10.77
CA PRO A 75 16.14 6.96 -9.83
C PRO A 75 14.78 7.21 -9.19
N ARG A 76 13.71 6.66 -9.76
CA ARG A 76 12.35 6.85 -9.25
C ARG A 76 12.01 5.95 -8.06
N LEU A 77 12.76 4.88 -7.83
CA LEU A 77 12.53 3.95 -6.73
C LEU A 77 13.49 4.25 -5.57
N GLU A 78 12.93 4.55 -4.40
CA GLU A 78 13.68 4.75 -3.17
C GLU A 78 13.26 3.71 -2.13
N PRO A 79 14.07 2.68 -1.86
CA PRO A 79 13.88 1.84 -0.68
C PRO A 79 14.10 2.66 0.60
N ARG A 80 13.18 2.53 1.56
CA ARG A 80 13.29 3.25 2.84
C ARG A 80 13.02 2.33 4.01
N LEU A 81 14.01 2.18 4.88
CA LEU A 81 13.86 1.45 6.13
C LEU A 81 13.07 2.29 7.14
N ALA A 82 12.05 1.70 7.71
CA ALA A 82 11.21 2.29 8.75
C ALA A 82 11.07 1.33 9.94
N THR A 83 10.23 1.69 10.89
CA THR A 83 9.91 0.85 12.04
C THR A 83 8.45 0.38 11.98
N ALA A 84 8.08 -0.61 12.77
CA ALA A 84 6.73 -1.17 12.78
C ALA A 84 5.64 -0.15 13.17
N ASP A 85 6.00 0.88 13.92
CA ASP A 85 5.10 1.91 14.44
C ASP A 85 5.25 3.28 13.76
N ASP A 86 6.22 3.43 12.86
CA ASP A 86 6.48 4.72 12.19
C ASP A 86 6.90 4.50 10.72
N PRO A 87 6.17 5.05 9.75
CA PRO A 87 6.48 4.90 8.33
C PRO A 87 7.71 5.71 7.87
N HIS A 88 8.27 6.55 8.71
CA HIS A 88 9.40 7.45 8.40
C HIS A 88 9.15 8.33 7.15
N LEU A 89 7.94 8.83 7.02
CA LEU A 89 7.57 9.79 5.99
C LEU A 89 7.58 11.21 6.56
N GLU A 90 8.02 12.16 5.76
CA GLU A 90 8.02 13.57 6.12
C GLU A 90 6.66 14.21 5.84
N LYS A 91 6.42 15.38 6.43
CA LYS A 91 5.20 16.15 6.19
C LYS A 91 5.06 16.51 4.71
N SER A 92 3.88 16.25 4.15
CA SER A 92 3.54 16.55 2.74
C SER A 92 4.54 15.97 1.73
N GLU A 93 5.06 14.80 2.05
CA GLU A 93 6.06 14.14 1.20
C GLU A 93 5.43 13.42 0.01
N VAL A 94 4.23 12.86 0.18
CA VAL A 94 3.63 11.97 -0.82
C VAL A 94 2.24 12.41 -1.25
N ASP A 95 1.87 12.04 -2.46
CA ASP A 95 0.53 12.26 -3.02
C ASP A 95 -0.39 11.07 -2.76
N ILE A 96 0.16 9.86 -2.76
CA ILE A 96 -0.59 8.61 -2.62
C ILE A 96 0.15 7.69 -1.66
N ILE A 97 -0.60 7.07 -0.75
CA ILE A 97 -0.10 5.99 0.09
C ILE A 97 -0.81 4.71 -0.33
N LEU A 98 -0.06 3.67 -0.65
CA LEU A 98 -0.55 2.34 -0.97
C LEU A 98 -0.13 1.37 0.14
N ILE A 99 -1.09 0.63 0.69
CA ILE A 99 -0.83 -0.41 1.70
C ILE A 99 -1.54 -1.68 1.26
N VAL A 100 -0.80 -2.68 0.81
CA VAL A 100 -1.36 -3.96 0.33
C VAL A 100 -0.85 -5.11 1.18
N ASN A 101 -1.75 -5.91 1.72
CA ASN A 101 -1.45 -7.09 2.55
C ASN A 101 -0.61 -6.78 3.80
N THR A 102 -0.67 -5.59 4.31
CA THR A 102 0.20 -5.10 5.38
C THR A 102 -0.56 -4.46 6.53
N PHE A 103 -1.64 -3.73 6.24
CA PHE A 103 -2.33 -2.93 7.26
C PHE A 103 -2.84 -3.77 8.43
N MET A 104 -3.35 -4.96 8.16
CA MET A 104 -3.83 -5.88 9.21
C MET A 104 -2.74 -6.28 10.22
N LEU A 105 -1.47 -6.19 9.84
CA LEU A 105 -0.33 -6.55 10.69
C LEU A 105 0.13 -5.41 11.60
N ILE A 106 -0.34 -4.19 11.37
CA ILE A 106 0.02 -3.02 12.17
C ILE A 106 -0.71 -3.10 13.52
N GLU A 107 0.03 -3.00 14.62
CA GLU A 107 -0.54 -3.16 15.96
C GLU A 107 -1.45 -2.00 16.36
N ASN A 108 -0.96 -0.77 16.33
CA ASN A 108 -1.69 0.44 16.70
C ASN A 108 -2.19 1.16 15.43
N LYS A 109 -3.21 0.59 14.79
CA LYS A 109 -3.66 0.99 13.46
C LYS A 109 -4.07 2.46 13.36
N VAL A 110 -4.90 2.94 14.29
CA VAL A 110 -5.36 4.34 14.26
C VAL A 110 -4.20 5.31 14.48
N GLU A 111 -3.30 5.02 15.41
CA GLU A 111 -2.12 5.85 15.65
C GLU A 111 -1.17 5.85 14.45
N TYR A 112 -1.03 4.72 13.77
CA TYR A 112 -0.25 4.64 12.54
C TYR A 112 -0.88 5.49 11.42
N LEU A 113 -2.19 5.42 11.24
CA LEU A 113 -2.93 6.26 10.29
C LEU A 113 -2.77 7.75 10.59
N LYS A 114 -2.75 8.14 11.87
CA LYS A 114 -2.51 9.51 12.28
C LYS A 114 -1.09 10.00 11.94
N LYS A 115 -0.12 9.10 11.84
CA LYS A 115 1.23 9.42 11.35
C LYS A 115 1.29 9.53 9.83
N LEU A 116 0.47 8.77 9.12
CA LEU A 116 0.35 8.86 7.65
C LEU A 116 -0.37 10.13 7.21
N TYR A 117 -1.34 10.60 7.98
CA TYR A 117 -2.16 11.75 7.62
C TYR A 117 -1.33 13.00 7.25
N PRO A 118 -0.38 13.47 8.10
CA PRO A 118 0.43 14.64 7.75
C PRO A 118 1.41 14.39 6.60
N ALA A 119 1.76 13.14 6.31
CA ALA A 119 2.64 12.79 5.21
C ALA A 119 1.99 12.96 3.84
N LEU A 120 0.66 12.87 3.78
CA LEU A 120 -0.10 13.15 2.57
C LEU A 120 -0.20 14.64 2.29
N ARG A 121 -0.01 15.01 1.02
CA ARG A 121 -0.34 16.34 0.52
C ARG A 121 -1.86 16.56 0.58
N SER A 122 -2.31 17.83 0.49
CA SER A 122 -3.72 18.21 0.67
C SER A 122 -4.69 17.47 -0.26
N ASP A 123 -4.28 17.17 -1.48
CA ASP A 123 -5.08 16.42 -2.46
C ASP A 123 -4.76 14.92 -2.46
N GLY A 124 -4.05 14.46 -1.43
CA GLY A 124 -3.55 13.11 -1.34
C GLY A 124 -4.61 12.10 -0.95
N ARG A 125 -4.35 10.84 -1.30
CA ARG A 125 -5.21 9.71 -0.97
C ARG A 125 -4.42 8.52 -0.45
N ILE A 126 -5.12 7.71 0.33
CA ILE A 126 -4.62 6.44 0.81
C ILE A 126 -5.46 5.32 0.21
N VAL A 127 -4.79 4.27 -0.27
CA VAL A 127 -5.41 3.07 -0.81
C VAL A 127 -4.95 1.87 0.01
N ILE A 128 -5.89 1.18 0.63
CA ILE A 128 -5.61 0.00 1.46
C ILE A 128 -6.30 -1.21 0.83
N VAL A 129 -5.53 -2.27 0.64
CA VAL A 129 -6.00 -3.54 0.08
C VAL A 129 -5.64 -4.66 1.05
N ASP A 130 -6.65 -5.32 1.59
CA ASP A 130 -6.48 -6.43 2.52
C ASP A 130 -7.51 -7.54 2.29
N GLY A 131 -7.28 -8.69 2.91
CA GLY A 131 -8.14 -9.87 2.78
C GLY A 131 -9.53 -9.67 3.37
N LYS A 132 -10.55 -10.03 2.62
CA LYS A 132 -11.93 -10.07 3.12
C LYS A 132 -12.03 -11.06 4.28
N ARG A 133 -12.81 -10.72 5.29
CA ARG A 133 -13.04 -11.58 6.45
C ARG A 133 -14.07 -12.69 6.13
N LYS A 134 -13.75 -13.53 5.17
CA LYS A 134 -14.51 -14.70 4.77
C LYS A 134 -13.62 -15.92 4.61
N ASP A 135 -14.19 -17.10 4.51
CA ASP A 135 -13.42 -18.32 4.29
C ASP A 135 -12.84 -18.31 2.87
N THR A 136 -11.52 -18.47 2.79
CA THR A 136 -10.77 -18.49 1.54
C THR A 136 -9.42 -19.16 1.77
N THR A 137 -8.90 -19.78 0.73
CA THR A 137 -7.59 -20.46 0.73
C THR A 137 -6.43 -19.48 0.47
N ILE A 138 -6.74 -18.24 0.10
CA ILE A 138 -5.74 -17.21 -0.21
C ILE A 138 -5.60 -16.23 0.95
N GLY A 139 -4.36 -15.85 1.24
CA GLY A 139 -4.03 -14.84 2.24
C GLY A 139 -3.94 -15.38 3.66
N SER A 140 -3.96 -14.47 4.62
CA SER A 140 -3.88 -14.77 6.05
C SER A 140 -5.10 -15.51 6.56
N PRO A 141 -4.99 -16.22 7.70
CA PRO A 141 -6.15 -16.86 8.32
C PRO A 141 -7.27 -15.85 8.59
N LYS A 142 -8.52 -16.29 8.45
CA LYS A 142 -9.71 -15.44 8.62
C LYS A 142 -9.72 -14.68 9.96
N LYS A 143 -9.25 -15.32 11.03
CA LYS A 143 -9.19 -14.71 12.37
C LYS A 143 -8.29 -13.47 12.44
N ASP A 144 -7.29 -13.41 11.58
CA ASP A 144 -6.29 -12.34 11.55
C ASP A 144 -6.65 -11.21 10.57
N ARG A 145 -7.76 -11.37 9.84
CA ARG A 145 -8.21 -10.39 8.84
C ARG A 145 -9.04 -9.28 9.47
N LEU A 146 -8.79 -8.06 9.02
CA LEU A 146 -9.54 -6.89 9.43
C LEU A 146 -10.84 -6.79 8.63
N ALA A 147 -11.98 -6.64 9.31
CA ALA A 147 -13.25 -6.41 8.64
C ALA A 147 -13.28 -5.03 7.97
N LEU A 148 -13.92 -4.94 6.79
CA LEU A 148 -14.02 -3.71 6.02
C LEU A 148 -14.60 -2.54 6.83
N GLY A 149 -15.70 -2.76 7.53
CA GLY A 149 -16.32 -1.72 8.37
C GLY A 149 -15.42 -1.22 9.48
N SER A 150 -14.61 -2.10 10.08
CA SER A 150 -13.63 -1.71 11.10
C SER A 150 -12.54 -0.82 10.51
N LEU A 151 -12.05 -1.13 9.30
CA LEU A 151 -11.08 -0.30 8.61
C LEU A 151 -11.65 1.09 8.29
N GLU A 152 -12.88 1.15 7.79
CA GLU A 152 -13.56 2.43 7.52
C GLU A 152 -13.67 3.30 8.79
N ASP A 153 -14.04 2.71 9.91
CA ASP A 153 -14.13 3.42 11.20
C ASP A 153 -12.77 3.92 11.67
N MET A 154 -11.72 3.12 11.50
CA MET A 154 -10.34 3.52 11.84
C MET A 154 -9.85 4.69 10.98
N LEU A 155 -10.14 4.68 9.68
CA LEU A 155 -9.80 5.76 8.77
C LEU A 155 -10.48 7.06 9.18
N ARG A 156 -11.80 7.01 9.46
CA ARG A 156 -12.55 8.18 9.95
C ARG A 156 -11.99 8.67 11.29
N GLY A 157 -11.68 7.77 12.20
CA GLY A 157 -11.09 8.10 13.50
C GLY A 157 -9.72 8.77 13.40
N ALA A 158 -8.99 8.55 12.31
CA ALA A 158 -7.71 9.20 12.03
C ALA A 158 -7.83 10.50 11.22
N GLY A 159 -9.05 10.92 10.86
CA GLY A 159 -9.32 12.16 10.14
C GLY A 159 -9.47 12.00 8.62
N PHE A 160 -9.50 10.79 8.12
CA PHE A 160 -9.72 10.53 6.69
C PHE A 160 -11.21 10.45 6.35
N ARG A 161 -11.54 10.86 5.14
CA ARG A 161 -12.86 10.66 4.54
C ARG A 161 -12.79 9.50 3.57
N VAL A 162 -13.54 8.43 3.83
CA VAL A 162 -13.62 7.26 2.95
C VAL A 162 -14.41 7.64 1.69
N THR A 163 -13.78 7.52 0.53
CA THR A 163 -14.38 7.85 -0.77
C THR A 163 -14.84 6.61 -1.54
N SER A 164 -14.25 5.45 -1.26
CA SER A 164 -14.65 4.18 -1.86
C SER A 164 -14.32 3.02 -0.93
N ALA A 165 -15.25 2.09 -0.81
CA ALA A 165 -15.07 0.84 -0.05
C ALA A 165 -15.59 -0.30 -0.93
N ASP A 166 -14.70 -0.91 -1.70
CA ASP A 166 -15.02 -1.91 -2.72
C ASP A 166 -14.67 -3.32 -2.23
N ASP A 167 -15.68 -4.14 -2.01
CA ASP A 167 -15.54 -5.56 -1.66
C ASP A 167 -15.94 -6.52 -2.79
N ALA A 168 -16.20 -5.99 -3.99
CA ALA A 168 -16.71 -6.75 -5.12
C ALA A 168 -15.69 -6.99 -6.23
N THR A 169 -14.82 -6.03 -6.52
CA THR A 169 -13.90 -6.09 -7.66
C THR A 169 -12.89 -7.22 -7.56
N LEU A 170 -12.23 -7.38 -6.40
CA LEU A 170 -11.30 -8.49 -6.16
C LEU A 170 -12.02 -9.64 -5.47
N ALA A 171 -11.71 -10.88 -5.88
CA ALA A 171 -12.37 -12.06 -5.31
C ALA A 171 -12.09 -12.26 -3.81
N TYR A 172 -10.87 -11.99 -3.37
CA TYR A 172 -10.40 -12.33 -2.01
C TYR A 172 -10.11 -11.11 -1.14
N GLN A 173 -10.08 -9.93 -1.72
CA GLN A 173 -9.68 -8.70 -1.04
C GLN A 173 -10.67 -7.59 -1.26
N TYR A 174 -10.72 -6.64 -0.32
CA TYR A 174 -11.36 -5.35 -0.53
C TYR A 174 -10.34 -4.28 -0.89
N ILE A 175 -10.81 -3.21 -1.52
CA ILE A 175 -10.02 -2.01 -1.83
C ILE A 175 -10.73 -0.83 -1.19
N VAL A 176 -10.04 -0.12 -0.30
CA VAL A 176 -10.56 1.10 0.33
C VAL A 176 -9.73 2.28 -0.11
N VAL A 177 -10.40 3.34 -0.52
CA VAL A 177 -9.78 4.63 -0.85
C VAL A 177 -10.31 5.69 0.11
N ALA A 178 -9.40 6.46 0.67
CA ALA A 178 -9.74 7.58 1.54
C ALA A 178 -8.86 8.79 1.22
N GLU A 179 -9.37 9.97 1.53
CA GLU A 179 -8.71 11.25 1.30
C GLU A 179 -8.61 12.03 2.60
N LYS A 180 -7.75 13.05 2.63
CA LYS A 180 -7.74 14.01 3.73
C LYS A 180 -9.05 14.79 3.73
N GLU A 181 -9.61 15.00 4.90
CA GLU A 181 -10.78 15.82 5.11
C GLU A 181 -10.41 17.29 5.33
#